data_70e73e82318696bee9fe84e6e771ea2a
#
_entry.id   70e73e82318696bee9fe84e6e771ea2a
#
_cell.length_a   1.000
_cell.length_b   1.000
_cell.length_c   1.000
_cell.angle_alpha   90.00
_cell.angle_beta   90.00
_cell.angle_gamma   90.00
#
_symmetry.space_group_name_H-M   'P 1'
#
loop_
_entity.id
_entity.type
_entity.pdbx_description
1 polymer ?
#
loop_
_entity_poly.entity_id
_entity_poly.type
_entity_poly.pdbx_seq_one_letter_code
_entity_poly.pdbx_strand_id
1 'polypeptide(L)'
;ITRHGIRSERMKTGTPVRIDKRSVHLDEMEVQDGEHDFHQFSYMGKKRVLKQLPCWTCNTNKEVHDTLLSRIADSPLYNGQIQSIGPRYCPSVETKLMTFPDRHQHPLFLEPEGVDTNEMYLNGFSSSLPMEAQIDALRKVPAFRDLKVYRPGYAIEYDFFDPTQLNHSLESKIIPRLFFA
;
A
#
# COMPACT_ATOMS: atom_id res chain seq x y z
N ILE A 1 11.06 20.20 -18.12
CA ILE A 1 12.21 19.28 -18.01
C ILE A 1 12.31 18.49 -19.30
N THR A 2 11.28 17.82 -19.77
CA THR A 2 11.27 17.00 -21.00
C THR A 2 11.63 17.79 -22.28
N ARG A 3 11.24 19.09 -22.36
CA ARG A 3 11.63 19.98 -23.48
C ARG A 3 13.14 20.17 -23.61
N HIS A 4 13.92 19.86 -22.59
CA HIS A 4 15.37 19.94 -22.55
C HIS A 4 16.06 18.59 -22.76
N GLY A 5 15.31 17.58 -23.23
CA GLY A 5 15.87 16.27 -23.59
C GLY A 5 15.92 15.24 -22.46
N ILE A 6 15.43 15.59 -21.26
CA ILE A 6 15.33 14.62 -20.16
C ILE A 6 14.08 13.74 -20.39
N ARG A 7 14.27 12.43 -20.45
CA ARG A 7 13.18 11.47 -20.62
C ARG A 7 12.47 11.25 -19.30
N SER A 8 11.15 11.32 -19.31
CA SER A 8 10.27 10.92 -18.20
C SER A 8 9.39 9.78 -18.64
N GLU A 9 9.10 8.90 -17.71
CA GLU A 9 8.16 7.80 -17.86
C GLU A 9 7.13 7.84 -16.74
N ARG A 10 6.11 7.00 -16.81
CA ARG A 10 5.05 6.94 -15.80
C ARG A 10 5.14 5.64 -15.04
N MET A 11 5.07 5.73 -13.72
CA MET A 11 4.85 4.59 -12.81
C MET A 11 3.50 4.71 -12.13
N LYS A 12 2.99 3.57 -11.71
CA LYS A 12 1.79 3.48 -10.87
C LYS A 12 2.12 2.83 -9.53
N THR A 13 1.41 3.25 -8.51
CA THR A 13 1.35 2.57 -7.21
C THR A 13 -0.08 2.63 -6.68
N GLY A 14 -0.33 2.04 -5.52
CA GLY A 14 -1.60 2.12 -4.85
C GLY A 14 -1.44 2.41 -3.38
N THR A 15 -2.45 3.01 -2.79
CA THR A 15 -2.55 3.15 -1.33
C THR A 15 -3.67 2.25 -0.81
N PRO A 16 -3.50 1.67 0.38
CA PRO A 16 -4.57 0.87 0.99
C PRO A 16 -5.63 1.73 1.67
N VAL A 17 -6.69 1.05 2.07
CA VAL A 17 -7.80 1.61 2.84
C VAL A 17 -7.32 2.14 4.19
N ARG A 18 -7.90 3.25 4.63
CA ARG A 18 -7.78 3.76 6.01
C ARG A 18 -9.05 3.45 6.78
N ILE A 19 -8.91 2.73 7.88
CA ILE A 19 -10.00 2.11 8.64
C ILE A 19 -10.15 2.80 9.99
N ASP A 20 -11.40 2.95 10.46
CA ASP A 20 -11.68 3.38 11.83
C ASP A 20 -11.48 2.20 12.79
N LYS A 21 -10.47 2.28 13.66
CA LYS A 21 -10.15 1.27 14.67
C LYS A 21 -11.37 0.83 15.50
N ARG A 22 -12.27 1.75 15.79
CA ARG A 22 -13.47 1.51 16.61
C ARG A 22 -14.50 0.59 15.94
N SER A 23 -14.35 0.35 14.64
CA SER A 23 -15.21 -0.51 13.83
C SER A 23 -14.59 -1.87 13.52
N VAL A 24 -13.45 -2.17 14.13
CA VAL A 24 -12.72 -3.43 13.91
C VAL A 24 -12.84 -4.32 15.15
N HIS A 25 -13.11 -5.58 14.94
CA HIS A 25 -13.13 -6.62 15.97
C HIS A 25 -11.71 -7.14 16.16
N LEU A 26 -10.89 -6.41 16.96
CA LEU A 26 -9.48 -6.73 17.16
C LEU A 26 -9.26 -8.06 17.90
N ASP A 27 -10.24 -8.54 18.63
CA ASP A 27 -10.26 -9.86 19.29
C ASP A 27 -10.30 -11.02 18.29
N GLU A 28 -10.65 -10.77 17.04
CA GLU A 28 -10.61 -11.74 15.93
C GLU A 28 -9.33 -11.66 15.10
N MET A 29 -8.34 -10.90 15.55
CA MET A 29 -7.05 -10.72 14.87
C MET A 29 -5.90 -11.17 15.77
N GLU A 30 -4.79 -11.54 15.17
CA GLU A 30 -3.56 -11.83 15.90
C GLU A 30 -2.81 -10.54 16.18
N VAL A 31 -2.39 -10.35 17.45
CA VAL A 31 -1.59 -9.20 17.85
C VAL A 31 -0.13 -9.45 17.47
N GLN A 32 0.47 -8.49 16.81
CA GLN A 32 1.89 -8.45 16.53
C GLN A 32 2.52 -7.28 17.28
N ASP A 33 3.15 -7.58 18.40
CA ASP A 33 3.88 -6.59 19.19
C ASP A 33 5.15 -6.13 18.47
N GLY A 34 5.62 -4.94 18.82
CA GLY A 34 6.93 -4.46 18.40
C GLY A 34 8.07 -5.25 19.07
N GLU A 35 9.29 -5.07 18.56
CA GLU A 35 10.47 -5.70 19.13
C GLU A 35 10.76 -5.17 20.56
N HIS A 36 10.93 -6.08 21.51
CA HIS A 36 11.27 -5.72 22.89
C HIS A 36 12.70 -5.25 23.04
N ASP A 37 13.61 -5.76 22.22
CA ASP A 37 15.04 -5.44 22.22
C ASP A 37 15.45 -4.84 20.86
N PHE A 38 14.81 -3.72 20.50
CA PHE A 38 15.13 -3.07 19.25
C PHE A 38 16.40 -2.21 19.36
N HIS A 39 17.18 -2.21 18.29
CA HIS A 39 18.32 -1.34 18.11
C HIS A 39 17.92 -0.11 17.30
N GLN A 40 18.56 1.03 17.60
CA GLN A 40 18.35 2.23 16.77
C GLN A 40 18.98 2.05 15.39
N PHE A 41 18.38 2.63 14.37
CA PHE A 41 18.92 2.60 13.00
C PHE A 41 20.15 3.52 12.83
N SER A 42 20.28 4.56 13.66
CA SER A 42 21.40 5.49 13.61
C SER A 42 22.54 5.06 14.53
N TYR A 43 23.76 5.03 14.02
CA TYR A 43 24.98 4.84 14.81
C TYR A 43 25.37 6.08 15.64
N MET A 44 24.82 7.26 15.31
CA MET A 44 25.21 8.56 15.85
C MET A 44 24.34 9.05 17.00
N GLY A 45 23.20 8.41 17.25
CA GLY A 45 22.20 8.88 18.17
C GLY A 45 22.23 8.18 19.55
N LYS A 46 21.60 8.79 20.53
CA LYS A 46 21.28 8.11 21.79
C LYS A 46 20.03 7.25 21.61
N LYS A 47 20.02 6.03 22.15
CA LYS A 47 18.85 5.15 22.15
C LYS A 47 17.66 5.89 22.76
N ARG A 48 16.56 6.03 22.00
CA ARG A 48 15.30 6.56 22.50
C ARG A 48 14.39 5.39 22.82
N VAL A 49 13.86 5.36 24.03
CA VAL A 49 12.81 4.41 24.42
C VAL A 49 11.47 5.04 24.02
N LEU A 50 10.88 4.53 22.95
CA LEU A 50 9.54 4.93 22.53
C LEU A 50 8.54 3.85 22.95
N LYS A 51 7.33 4.27 23.33
CA LYS A 51 6.23 3.35 23.55
C LYS A 51 5.92 2.66 22.21
N GLN A 52 6.07 1.34 22.17
CA GLN A 52 5.71 0.56 21.01
C GLN A 52 4.18 0.46 20.89
N LEU A 53 3.68 0.53 19.67
CA LEU A 53 2.28 0.25 19.35
C LEU A 53 2.23 -1.08 18.62
N PRO A 54 1.32 -1.99 19.00
CA PRO A 54 1.15 -3.25 18.28
C PRO A 54 0.48 -3.01 16.93
N CYS A 55 0.74 -3.94 16.00
CA CYS A 55 -0.06 -4.15 14.81
C CYS A 55 -0.98 -5.35 15.03
N TRP A 56 -1.96 -5.52 14.16
CA TRP A 56 -2.83 -6.68 14.15
C TRP A 56 -2.79 -7.33 12.79
N THR A 57 -2.79 -8.67 12.77
CA THR A 57 -2.72 -9.43 11.53
C THR A 57 -3.96 -10.28 11.33
N CYS A 58 -4.37 -10.40 10.10
CA CYS A 58 -5.38 -11.35 9.63
C CYS A 58 -5.11 -11.71 8.17
N ASN A 59 -5.95 -12.51 7.57
CA ASN A 59 -5.82 -12.91 6.18
C ASN A 59 -7.11 -12.61 5.41
N THR A 60 -6.97 -12.39 4.10
CA THR A 60 -8.09 -12.49 3.18
C THR A 60 -8.57 -13.95 3.11
N ASN A 61 -9.76 -14.14 2.58
CA ASN A 61 -10.35 -15.46 2.35
C ASN A 61 -10.95 -15.54 0.95
N LYS A 62 -11.50 -16.70 0.62
CA LYS A 62 -12.09 -16.94 -0.70
C LYS A 62 -13.21 -15.95 -1.04
N GLU A 63 -14.07 -15.61 -0.07
CA GLU A 63 -15.18 -14.68 -0.31
C GLU A 63 -14.69 -13.27 -0.63
N VAL A 64 -13.60 -12.81 0.02
CA VAL A 64 -12.90 -11.57 -0.32
C VAL A 64 -12.42 -11.62 -1.76
N HIS A 65 -11.73 -12.72 -2.14
CA HIS A 65 -11.18 -12.90 -3.49
C HIS A 65 -12.26 -12.90 -4.56
N ASP A 66 -13.34 -13.68 -4.37
CA ASP A 66 -14.46 -13.78 -5.29
C ASP A 66 -15.14 -12.40 -5.48
N THR A 67 -15.31 -11.64 -4.39
CA THR A 67 -15.90 -10.29 -4.43
C THR A 67 -15.03 -9.34 -5.26
N LEU A 68 -13.71 -9.30 -5.02
CA LEU A 68 -12.80 -8.43 -5.75
C LEU A 68 -12.70 -8.83 -7.24
N LEU A 69 -12.60 -10.13 -7.53
CA LEU A 69 -12.49 -10.63 -8.89
C LEU A 69 -13.77 -10.38 -9.70
N SER A 70 -14.94 -10.45 -9.08
CA SER A 70 -16.21 -10.13 -9.75
C SER A 70 -16.29 -8.67 -10.24
N ARG A 71 -15.49 -7.79 -9.65
CA ARG A 71 -15.45 -6.35 -9.96
C ARG A 71 -14.13 -5.92 -10.62
N ILE A 72 -13.31 -6.88 -11.07
CA ILE A 72 -11.96 -6.58 -11.60
C ILE A 72 -11.99 -5.61 -12.80
N ALA A 73 -13.03 -5.69 -13.63
CA ALA A 73 -13.21 -4.80 -14.78
C ALA A 73 -13.47 -3.33 -14.39
N ASP A 74 -13.84 -3.06 -13.15
CA ASP A 74 -14.04 -1.69 -12.64
C ASP A 74 -12.69 -1.05 -12.18
N SER A 75 -11.63 -1.84 -12.10
CA SER A 75 -10.31 -1.35 -11.72
C SER A 75 -9.64 -0.58 -12.87
N PRO A 76 -9.18 0.65 -12.65
CA PRO A 76 -8.39 1.40 -13.63
C PRO A 76 -7.15 0.67 -14.13
N LEU A 77 -6.64 -0.29 -13.36
CA LEU A 77 -5.49 -1.12 -13.72
C LEU A 77 -5.83 -2.17 -14.78
N TYR A 78 -7.10 -2.57 -14.88
CA TYR A 78 -7.55 -3.66 -15.75
C TYR A 78 -8.56 -3.21 -16.82
N ASN A 79 -9.11 -2.00 -16.71
CA ASN A 79 -10.02 -1.43 -17.73
C ASN A 79 -9.29 -0.58 -18.81
N GLY A 80 -7.96 -0.47 -18.74
CA GLY A 80 -7.14 0.25 -19.70
C GLY A 80 -6.94 1.74 -19.41
N GLN A 81 -7.49 2.28 -18.32
CA GLN A 81 -7.28 3.70 -17.95
C GLN A 81 -5.83 3.95 -17.50
N ILE A 82 -5.24 3.04 -16.73
CA ILE A 82 -3.86 3.10 -16.29
C ILE A 82 -3.04 2.10 -17.09
N GLN A 83 -2.09 2.60 -17.89
CA GLN A 83 -1.19 1.80 -18.72
C GLN A 83 0.25 1.81 -18.20
N SER A 84 0.54 2.59 -17.17
CA SER A 84 1.86 2.70 -16.58
C SER A 84 2.26 1.43 -15.83
N ILE A 85 3.58 1.19 -15.75
CA ILE A 85 4.14 0.03 -15.03
C ILE A 85 4.11 0.27 -13.52
N GLY A 86 3.89 -0.81 -12.76
CA GLY A 86 4.04 -0.78 -11.30
C GLY A 86 5.49 -1.00 -10.87
N PRO A 87 5.91 -0.47 -9.71
CA PRO A 87 7.17 -0.84 -9.11
C PRO A 87 7.18 -2.33 -8.72
N ARG A 88 8.37 -2.93 -8.71
CA ARG A 88 8.56 -4.38 -8.58
C ARG A 88 7.88 -5.02 -7.35
N TYR A 89 7.83 -4.32 -6.23
CA TYR A 89 7.40 -4.86 -4.93
C TYR A 89 6.16 -4.17 -4.33
N CYS A 90 5.33 -3.55 -5.15
CA CYS A 90 4.11 -2.90 -4.68
C CYS A 90 2.87 -3.35 -5.48
N PRO A 91 2.50 -4.65 -5.42
CA PRO A 91 1.29 -5.11 -6.10
C PRO A 91 0.05 -4.68 -5.32
N SER A 92 -0.99 -4.22 -6.03
CA SER A 92 -2.33 -4.11 -5.47
C SER A 92 -2.90 -5.49 -5.11
N VAL A 93 -3.97 -5.53 -4.32
CA VAL A 93 -4.63 -6.80 -3.99
C VAL A 93 -5.13 -7.49 -5.26
N GLU A 94 -5.66 -6.74 -6.22
CA GLU A 94 -6.09 -7.25 -7.52
C GLU A 94 -4.93 -7.92 -8.26
N THR A 95 -3.77 -7.28 -8.27
CA THR A 95 -2.56 -7.83 -8.91
C THR A 95 -2.12 -9.11 -8.22
N LYS A 96 -2.21 -9.18 -6.89
CA LYS A 96 -1.90 -10.42 -6.14
C LYS A 96 -2.83 -11.57 -6.55
N LEU A 97 -4.14 -11.30 -6.66
CA LEU A 97 -5.14 -12.30 -7.04
C LEU A 97 -4.94 -12.80 -8.47
N MET A 98 -4.60 -11.90 -9.40
CA MET A 98 -4.35 -12.26 -10.78
C MET A 98 -3.02 -13.01 -10.98
N THR A 99 -2.00 -12.67 -10.19
CA THR A 99 -0.66 -13.28 -10.30
C THR A 99 -0.57 -14.61 -9.56
N PHE A 100 -1.31 -14.77 -8.47
CA PHE A 100 -1.28 -15.95 -7.60
C PHE A 100 -2.69 -16.53 -7.38
N PRO A 101 -3.37 -17.00 -8.45
CA PRO A 101 -4.77 -17.45 -8.36
C PRO A 101 -4.96 -18.66 -7.43
N ASP A 102 -3.92 -19.49 -7.26
CA ASP A 102 -3.97 -20.67 -6.39
C ASP A 102 -3.80 -20.35 -4.90
N ARG A 103 -3.50 -19.10 -4.55
CA ARG A 103 -3.41 -18.70 -3.16
C ARG A 103 -4.79 -18.44 -2.57
N HIS A 104 -5.14 -19.20 -1.53
CA HIS A 104 -6.43 -19.10 -0.86
C HIS A 104 -6.53 -17.90 0.09
N GLN A 105 -5.40 -17.30 0.47
CA GLN A 105 -5.34 -16.16 1.39
C GLN A 105 -4.10 -15.30 1.16
N HIS A 106 -4.22 -14.02 1.50
CA HIS A 106 -3.11 -13.06 1.54
C HIS A 106 -3.09 -12.37 2.89
N PRO A 107 -1.91 -12.19 3.50
CA PRO A 107 -1.80 -11.53 4.80
C PRO A 107 -2.14 -10.04 4.70
N LEU A 108 -2.82 -9.56 5.74
CA LEU A 108 -3.18 -8.17 5.97
C LEU A 108 -2.61 -7.75 7.33
N PHE A 109 -2.05 -6.54 7.38
CA PHE A 109 -1.53 -5.96 8.60
C PHE A 109 -2.27 -4.65 8.87
N LEU A 110 -2.94 -4.57 10.03
CA LEU A 110 -3.63 -3.38 10.47
C LEU A 110 -2.69 -2.59 11.39
N GLU A 111 -2.23 -1.47 10.91
CA GLU A 111 -1.17 -0.66 11.51
C GLU A 111 -1.72 0.69 11.99
N PRO A 112 -1.40 1.15 13.21
CA PRO A 112 -1.78 2.50 13.66
C PRO A 112 -1.11 3.57 12.80
N GLU A 113 -1.88 4.53 12.28
CA GLU A 113 -1.32 5.71 11.57
C GLU A 113 -0.63 6.68 12.53
N GLY A 114 -0.92 6.62 13.82
CA GLY A 114 -0.31 7.46 14.83
C GLY A 114 -0.79 7.12 16.25
N VAL A 115 -0.20 7.79 17.24
CA VAL A 115 -0.45 7.53 18.67
C VAL A 115 -1.84 8.02 19.10
N ASP A 116 -2.28 9.16 18.58
CA ASP A 116 -3.48 9.88 19.03
C ASP A 116 -4.60 9.87 18.00
N THR A 117 -4.65 8.83 17.15
CA THR A 117 -5.67 8.69 16.11
C THR A 117 -6.34 7.32 16.14
N ASN A 118 -7.60 7.27 15.71
CA ASN A 118 -8.30 6.02 15.43
C ASN A 118 -8.12 5.55 13.97
N GLU A 119 -7.34 6.27 13.18
CA GLU A 119 -7.07 5.89 11.79
C GLU A 119 -6.03 4.78 11.74
N MET A 120 -6.38 3.70 11.05
CA MET A 120 -5.55 2.52 10.87
C MET A 120 -5.25 2.32 9.40
N TYR A 121 -4.02 1.99 9.10
CA TYR A 121 -3.52 1.65 7.76
C TYR A 121 -3.64 0.15 7.54
N LEU A 122 -4.35 -0.28 6.50
CA LEU A 122 -4.49 -1.70 6.17
C LEU A 122 -3.44 -2.12 5.13
N ASN A 123 -2.23 -2.39 5.59
CA ASN A 123 -1.15 -2.89 4.75
C ASN A 123 -1.52 -4.25 4.13
N GLY A 124 -1.20 -4.41 2.86
CA GLY A 124 -1.52 -5.63 2.10
C GLY A 124 -2.81 -5.53 1.26
N PHE A 125 -3.66 -4.51 1.50
CA PHE A 125 -4.90 -4.26 0.78
C PHE A 125 -4.89 -2.93 0.01
N SER A 126 -3.84 -2.66 -0.75
CA SER A 126 -3.86 -1.57 -1.74
C SER A 126 -4.81 -1.96 -2.87
N SER A 127 -5.73 -1.07 -3.24
CA SER A 127 -6.72 -1.34 -4.28
C SER A 127 -7.03 -0.09 -5.08
N SER A 128 -7.39 -0.28 -6.34
CA SER A 128 -7.90 0.77 -7.23
C SER A 128 -9.36 0.55 -7.62
N LEU A 129 -9.99 -0.48 -7.07
CA LEU A 129 -11.42 -0.74 -7.26
C LEU A 129 -12.27 0.40 -6.66
N PRO A 130 -13.52 0.56 -7.11
CA PRO A 130 -14.48 1.46 -6.47
C PRO A 130 -14.61 1.19 -4.97
N MET A 131 -14.88 2.23 -4.18
CA MET A 131 -14.94 2.17 -2.73
C MET A 131 -15.91 1.09 -2.24
N GLU A 132 -17.07 0.97 -2.89
CA GLU A 132 -18.10 -0.03 -2.55
C GLU A 132 -17.54 -1.45 -2.66
N ALA A 133 -16.82 -1.76 -3.74
CA ALA A 133 -16.21 -3.07 -3.94
C ALA A 133 -15.15 -3.38 -2.88
N GLN A 134 -14.37 -2.38 -2.47
CA GLN A 134 -13.39 -2.53 -1.41
C GLN A 134 -14.05 -2.82 -0.06
N ILE A 135 -15.11 -2.08 0.28
CA ILE A 135 -15.86 -2.25 1.54
C ILE A 135 -16.57 -3.60 1.56
N ASP A 136 -17.24 -3.97 0.47
CA ASP A 136 -17.97 -5.24 0.37
C ASP A 136 -17.02 -6.44 0.51
N ALA A 137 -15.85 -6.37 -0.11
CA ALA A 137 -14.82 -7.39 0.03
C ALA A 137 -14.27 -7.47 1.45
N LEU A 138 -13.89 -6.33 2.04
CA LEU A 138 -13.33 -6.30 3.39
C LEU A 138 -14.30 -6.78 4.45
N ARG A 139 -15.59 -6.53 4.31
CA ARG A 139 -16.63 -7.04 5.23
C ARG A 139 -16.78 -8.56 5.24
N LYS A 140 -16.17 -9.27 4.28
CA LYS A 140 -16.07 -10.74 4.28
C LYS A 140 -14.96 -11.27 5.19
N VAL A 141 -14.09 -10.41 5.70
CA VAL A 141 -13.15 -10.75 6.77
C VAL A 141 -13.87 -10.60 8.10
N PRO A 142 -13.93 -11.63 8.96
CA PRO A 142 -14.68 -11.58 10.23
C PRO A 142 -14.38 -10.34 11.08
N ALA A 143 -13.10 -10.01 11.24
CA ALA A 143 -12.67 -8.83 12.01
C ALA A 143 -13.19 -7.50 11.44
N PHE A 144 -13.59 -7.45 10.16
CA PHE A 144 -14.01 -6.24 9.47
C PHE A 144 -15.50 -6.20 9.11
N ARG A 145 -16.34 -7.09 9.67
CA ARG A 145 -17.78 -7.19 9.35
C ARG A 145 -18.54 -5.87 9.55
N ASP A 146 -18.14 -5.05 10.52
CA ASP A 146 -18.76 -3.75 10.82
C ASP A 146 -17.93 -2.55 10.36
N LEU A 147 -17.03 -2.78 9.39
CA LEU A 147 -16.02 -1.85 8.92
C LEU A 147 -16.58 -0.47 8.57
N LYS A 148 -15.94 0.57 9.10
CA LYS A 148 -16.05 1.97 8.68
C LYS A 148 -14.73 2.45 8.13
N VAL A 149 -14.79 3.17 7.02
CA VAL A 149 -13.63 3.60 6.25
C VAL A 149 -13.52 5.12 6.30
N TYR A 150 -12.35 5.63 6.68
CA TYR A 150 -12.03 7.05 6.55
C TYR A 150 -11.72 7.42 5.10
N ARG A 151 -10.93 6.58 4.43
CA ARG A 151 -10.51 6.77 3.03
C ARG A 151 -10.39 5.42 2.33
N PRO A 152 -10.94 5.26 1.12
CA PRO A 152 -10.69 4.07 0.31
C PRO A 152 -9.24 4.02 -0.16
N GLY A 153 -8.81 2.85 -0.61
CA GLY A 153 -7.63 2.71 -1.43
C GLY A 153 -7.84 3.35 -2.80
N TYR A 154 -6.76 3.80 -3.43
CA TYR A 154 -6.79 4.36 -4.79
C TYR A 154 -5.45 4.16 -5.49
N ALA A 155 -5.47 4.15 -6.82
CA ALA A 155 -4.26 4.13 -7.61
C ALA A 155 -3.67 5.54 -7.73
N ILE A 156 -2.34 5.60 -7.80
CA ILE A 156 -1.57 6.82 -8.02
C ILE A 156 -0.70 6.59 -9.24
N GLU A 157 -0.68 7.53 -10.17
CA GLU A 157 0.32 7.60 -11.21
C GLU A 157 1.26 8.80 -10.96
N TYR A 158 2.53 8.61 -11.25
CA TYR A 158 3.53 9.66 -11.11
C TYR A 158 4.60 9.56 -12.18
N ASP A 159 5.19 10.70 -12.51
CA ASP A 159 6.34 10.76 -13.41
C ASP A 159 7.59 10.28 -12.67
N PHE A 160 8.41 9.50 -13.34
CA PHE A 160 9.75 9.19 -12.88
C PHE A 160 10.77 9.42 -13.98
N PHE A 161 12.00 9.62 -13.58
CA PHE A 161 13.11 9.85 -14.47
C PHE A 161 14.09 8.69 -14.37
N ASP A 162 14.38 8.06 -15.51
CA ASP A 162 15.33 6.95 -15.58
C ASP A 162 16.68 7.39 -14.97
N PRO A 163 17.15 6.71 -13.91
CA PRO A 163 18.37 7.07 -13.20
C PRO A 163 19.62 6.95 -14.07
N THR A 164 19.56 6.24 -15.21
CA THR A 164 20.68 6.18 -16.15
C THR A 164 21.01 7.52 -16.80
N GLN A 165 20.10 8.50 -16.71
CA GLN A 165 20.30 9.89 -17.14
C GLN A 165 21.05 10.75 -16.11
N LEU A 166 21.39 10.18 -14.96
CA LEU A 166 22.07 10.88 -13.86
C LEU A 166 23.51 10.39 -13.69
N ASN A 167 24.35 11.28 -13.20
CA ASN A 167 25.66 10.94 -12.66
C ASN A 167 25.50 10.32 -11.27
N HIS A 168 26.58 9.74 -10.72
CA HIS A 168 26.55 9.20 -9.34
C HIS A 168 26.31 10.27 -8.27
N SER A 169 26.50 11.55 -8.60
CA SER A 169 26.13 12.69 -7.77
C SER A 169 24.65 13.05 -7.83
N LEU A 170 23.83 12.30 -8.59
CA LEU A 170 22.43 12.58 -8.92
C LEU A 170 22.25 13.82 -9.82
N GLU A 171 23.31 14.38 -10.35
CA GLU A 171 23.27 15.46 -11.34
C GLU A 171 22.86 14.91 -12.70
N SER A 172 21.99 15.64 -13.40
CA SER A 172 21.63 15.33 -14.78
C SER A 172 22.85 15.34 -15.71
N LYS A 173 22.98 14.32 -16.55
CA LYS A 173 23.98 14.28 -17.63
C LYS A 173 23.69 15.27 -18.77
N ILE A 174 22.46 15.81 -18.82
CA ILE A 174 21.95 16.63 -19.92
C ILE A 174 21.95 18.10 -19.53
N ILE A 175 21.52 18.43 -18.30
CA ILE A 175 21.40 19.78 -17.79
C ILE A 175 22.35 19.95 -16.62
N PRO A 176 23.41 20.75 -16.76
CA PRO A 176 24.34 21.01 -15.66
C PRO A 176 23.63 21.67 -14.47
N ARG A 177 24.02 21.32 -13.26
CA ARG A 177 23.50 21.82 -11.97
C ARG A 177 22.02 21.47 -11.70
N LEU A 178 21.43 20.57 -12.45
CA LEU A 178 20.12 20.01 -12.15
C LEU A 178 20.31 18.64 -11.49
N PHE A 179 19.85 18.51 -10.25
CA PHE A 179 19.92 17.30 -9.45
C PHE A 179 18.52 16.73 -9.23
N PHE A 180 18.42 15.40 -9.26
CA PHE A 180 17.20 14.66 -8.96
C PHE A 180 17.37 13.88 -7.66
N ALA A 181 16.41 14.01 -6.77
CA ALA A 181 16.36 13.28 -5.51
C ALA A 181 15.21 12.30 -5.47
#